data_0386b706c0ed8938d246ab78365dd124
#
_entry.id   0386b706c0ed8938d246ab78365dd124
#
_cell.length_a   1.000
_cell.length_b   1.000
_cell.length_c   1.000
_cell.angle_alpha   90.00
_cell.angle_beta   90.00
_cell.angle_gamma   90.00
#
_symmetry.space_group_name_H-M   'P 1'
#
loop_
_entity.id
_entity.type
_entity.pdbx_description
1 polymer ?
#
loop_
_entity_poly.entity_id
_entity_poly.type
_entity_poly.pdbx_seq_one_letter_code
_entity_poly.pdbx_strand_id
1 'polypeptide(L)'
;MNEDIVPNLFSIEGKVVLISGAGRGIGRHLAHSMAKYSAFVYCIDKKFPKKVPSDIKKNMFNIKCDITKIKSIQAVCKDIFSKHKKIDVLINNAGITMPLTKNKLFYEKENWTKTIDVNLTASFFCSQEVIKFMIKRKEGSIINITSLNAELAFPKNPSYVASKGGLKMVGKALAKDWGKFGIRVNNLGPGYIKTNMTKSSYSNRKTRLEREKQTLLQRWGSVDDLVGPCIFLASDASKYITGQDIYVDGGWTANGGIL
;
A
#
# COMPACT_ATOMS: atom_id res chain seq x y z
N MET A 1 22.16 23.84 15.48
CA MET A 1 21.30 22.94 14.65
C MET A 1 19.91 23.57 14.67
N ASN A 2 19.32 23.83 13.50
CA ASN A 2 17.97 24.43 13.46
C ASN A 2 16.98 23.47 14.10
N GLU A 3 16.31 23.90 15.16
CA GLU A 3 15.30 23.12 15.92
C GLU A 3 14.12 22.62 15.05
N ASP A 4 13.93 23.18 13.86
CA ASP A 4 12.85 22.85 12.92
C ASP A 4 13.18 21.79 11.85
N ILE A 5 14.36 21.15 11.88
CA ILE A 5 14.78 20.21 10.83
C ILE A 5 13.94 18.92 10.87
N VAL A 6 13.71 18.36 12.05
CA VAL A 6 13.03 17.05 12.19
C VAL A 6 11.55 17.11 11.80
N PRO A 7 10.75 18.07 12.26
CA PRO A 7 9.36 18.21 11.81
C PRO A 7 9.25 18.37 10.29
N ASN A 8 10.14 19.17 9.68
CA ASN A 8 10.15 19.42 8.24
C ASN A 8 10.49 18.17 7.42
N LEU A 9 11.36 17.28 7.91
CA LEU A 9 11.72 16.04 7.22
C LEU A 9 10.51 15.11 7.01
N PHE A 10 9.58 15.06 7.97
CA PHE A 10 8.38 14.23 7.90
C PHE A 10 7.20 14.92 7.21
N SER A 11 7.34 16.18 6.80
CA SER A 11 6.25 16.89 6.14
C SER A 11 5.90 16.27 4.79
N ILE A 12 4.60 16.10 4.57
CA ILE A 12 4.02 15.73 3.28
C ILE A 12 3.08 16.82 2.75
N GLU A 13 3.15 18.02 3.34
CA GLU A 13 2.34 19.16 2.93
C GLU A 13 2.59 19.50 1.44
N GLY A 14 1.51 19.71 0.71
CA GLY A 14 1.55 20.02 -0.71
C GLY A 14 2.04 18.90 -1.63
N LYS A 15 2.42 17.72 -1.09
CA LYS A 15 2.75 16.55 -1.92
C LYS A 15 1.50 16.03 -2.60
N VAL A 16 1.63 15.62 -3.85
CA VAL A 16 0.57 15.00 -4.66
C VAL A 16 0.71 13.49 -4.56
N VAL A 17 -0.26 12.86 -3.93
CA VAL A 17 -0.27 11.43 -3.59
C VAL A 17 -1.35 10.71 -4.37
N LEU A 18 -0.99 9.65 -5.08
CA LEU A 18 -1.93 8.73 -5.73
C LEU A 18 -2.00 7.42 -4.94
N ILE A 19 -3.21 7.01 -4.51
CA ILE A 19 -3.42 5.78 -3.73
C ILE A 19 -4.39 4.87 -4.45
N SER A 20 -3.96 3.66 -4.80
CA SER A 20 -4.84 2.64 -5.36
C SER A 20 -5.54 1.84 -4.25
N GLY A 21 -6.80 1.39 -4.53
CA GLY A 21 -7.59 0.66 -3.54
C GLY A 21 -8.01 1.52 -2.34
N ALA A 22 -8.22 2.82 -2.57
CA ALA A 22 -8.53 3.80 -1.52
C ALA A 22 -10.04 4.00 -1.27
N GLY A 23 -10.88 3.09 -1.72
CA GLY A 23 -12.32 3.11 -1.42
C GLY A 23 -12.66 2.62 -0.01
N ARG A 24 -11.79 1.80 0.61
CA ARG A 24 -11.99 1.21 1.95
C ARG A 24 -10.69 0.75 2.59
N GLY A 25 -10.79 0.32 3.86
CA GLY A 25 -9.68 -0.33 4.59
C GLY A 25 -8.44 0.52 4.70
N ILE A 26 -7.26 -0.10 4.56
CA ILE A 26 -5.95 0.55 4.71
C ILE A 26 -5.83 1.77 3.78
N GLY A 27 -6.07 1.58 2.48
CA GLY A 27 -5.91 2.67 1.51
C GLY A 27 -6.79 3.88 1.80
N ARG A 28 -8.04 3.66 2.25
CA ARG A 28 -8.95 4.74 2.64
C ARG A 28 -8.46 5.48 3.87
N HIS A 29 -7.97 4.74 4.87
CA HIS A 29 -7.45 5.33 6.10
C HIS A 29 -6.18 6.13 5.85
N LEU A 30 -5.24 5.59 5.09
CA LEU A 30 -4.02 6.32 4.67
C LEU A 30 -4.38 7.60 3.90
N ALA A 31 -5.36 7.52 2.99
CA ALA A 31 -5.81 8.69 2.24
C ALA A 31 -6.36 9.80 3.16
N HIS A 32 -7.20 9.44 4.14
CA HIS A 32 -7.72 10.39 5.14
C HIS A 32 -6.58 11.01 5.97
N SER A 33 -5.67 10.18 6.46
CA SER A 33 -4.56 10.64 7.28
C SER A 33 -3.65 11.59 6.50
N MET A 34 -3.24 11.22 5.28
CA MET A 34 -2.38 12.07 4.47
C MET A 34 -3.05 13.40 4.07
N ALA A 35 -4.36 13.39 3.78
CA ALA A 35 -5.10 14.61 3.50
C ALA A 35 -5.18 15.56 4.71
N LYS A 36 -5.26 15.01 5.95
CA LYS A 36 -5.16 15.79 7.19
C LYS A 36 -3.79 16.44 7.38
N TYR A 37 -2.74 15.81 6.87
CA TYR A 37 -1.38 16.39 6.83
C TYR A 37 -1.13 17.22 5.56
N SER A 38 -2.19 17.81 5.00
CA SER A 38 -2.15 18.78 3.90
C SER A 38 -1.58 18.27 2.58
N ALA A 39 -1.53 16.96 2.35
CA ALA A 39 -1.25 16.40 1.04
C ALA A 39 -2.48 16.46 0.12
N PHE A 40 -2.28 16.62 -1.18
CA PHE A 40 -3.33 16.43 -2.20
C PHE A 40 -3.43 14.94 -2.56
N VAL A 41 -4.49 14.29 -2.11
CA VAL A 41 -4.62 12.83 -2.19
C VAL A 41 -5.64 12.42 -3.24
N TYR A 42 -5.17 11.76 -4.27
CA TYR A 42 -5.98 11.17 -5.34
C TYR A 42 -6.22 9.68 -5.04
N CYS A 43 -7.45 9.37 -4.73
CA CYS A 43 -7.91 8.03 -4.38
C CYS A 43 -8.48 7.34 -5.61
N ILE A 44 -7.94 6.19 -6.01
CA ILE A 44 -8.52 5.37 -7.08
C ILE A 44 -9.06 4.06 -6.55
N ASP A 45 -10.31 3.75 -6.91
CA ASP A 45 -10.99 2.47 -6.59
C ASP A 45 -12.17 2.26 -7.54
N LYS A 46 -12.70 1.05 -7.59
CA LYS A 46 -13.95 0.72 -8.31
C LYS A 46 -15.19 1.27 -7.59
N LYS A 47 -15.14 1.43 -6.26
CA LYS A 47 -16.26 1.87 -5.40
C LYS A 47 -15.76 2.76 -4.28
N PHE A 48 -16.54 3.79 -3.97
CA PHE A 48 -16.28 4.71 -2.86
C PHE A 48 -17.48 4.82 -1.93
N PRO A 49 -17.28 5.17 -0.64
CA PRO A 49 -18.37 5.56 0.23
C PRO A 49 -19.02 6.86 -0.26
N LYS A 50 -20.31 7.04 0.06
CA LYS A 50 -21.09 8.20 -0.41
C LYS A 50 -20.60 9.54 0.17
N LYS A 51 -19.98 9.53 1.34
CA LYS A 51 -19.52 10.76 2.03
C LYS A 51 -18.01 10.79 2.23
N VAL A 52 -17.42 11.96 2.02
CA VAL A 52 -16.05 12.31 2.42
C VAL A 52 -16.17 13.29 3.59
N PRO A 53 -15.41 13.14 4.68
CA PRO A 53 -15.39 14.09 5.79
C PRO A 53 -15.09 15.52 5.30
N SER A 54 -15.75 16.52 5.91
CA SER A 54 -15.67 17.92 5.46
C SER A 54 -14.29 18.54 5.65
N ASP A 55 -13.59 18.14 6.71
CA ASP A 55 -12.26 18.61 7.10
C ASP A 55 -11.14 18.30 6.06
N ILE A 56 -11.33 17.26 5.27
CA ILE A 56 -10.35 16.82 4.25
C ILE A 56 -10.86 16.94 2.81
N LYS A 57 -12.08 17.45 2.62
CA LYS A 57 -12.75 17.50 1.31
C LYS A 57 -11.96 18.30 0.26
N LYS A 58 -11.22 19.31 0.69
CA LYS A 58 -10.39 20.16 -0.21
C LYS A 58 -9.18 19.42 -0.77
N ASN A 59 -8.63 18.46 -0.03
CA ASN A 59 -7.37 17.80 -0.34
C ASN A 59 -7.52 16.34 -0.75
N MET A 60 -8.75 15.81 -0.82
CA MET A 60 -8.99 14.40 -1.11
C MET A 60 -9.97 14.22 -2.27
N PHE A 61 -9.51 13.57 -3.34
CA PHE A 61 -10.24 13.41 -4.60
C PHE A 61 -10.49 11.93 -4.88
N ASN A 62 -11.76 11.53 -5.00
CA ASN A 62 -12.16 10.16 -5.32
C ASN A 62 -12.35 10.03 -6.84
N ILE A 63 -11.64 9.11 -7.47
CA ILE A 63 -11.72 8.81 -8.90
C ILE A 63 -12.08 7.34 -9.09
N LYS A 64 -13.22 7.06 -9.72
CA LYS A 64 -13.61 5.69 -10.05
C LYS A 64 -12.67 5.15 -11.14
N CYS A 65 -11.89 4.13 -10.78
CA CYS A 65 -10.89 3.55 -11.67
C CYS A 65 -10.75 2.04 -11.41
N ASP A 66 -10.70 1.27 -12.47
CA ASP A 66 -10.27 -0.14 -12.42
C ASP A 66 -8.77 -0.20 -12.74
N ILE A 67 -7.95 -0.48 -11.74
CA ILE A 67 -6.49 -0.53 -11.88
C ILE A 67 -5.99 -1.64 -12.81
N THR A 68 -6.81 -2.65 -13.13
CA THR A 68 -6.46 -3.67 -14.12
C THR A 68 -6.57 -3.17 -15.57
N LYS A 69 -7.09 -1.96 -15.75
CA LYS A 69 -7.25 -1.29 -17.04
C LYS A 69 -6.19 -0.20 -17.21
N ILE A 70 -5.09 -0.48 -17.90
CA ILE A 70 -3.96 0.44 -18.07
C ILE A 70 -4.41 1.81 -18.60
N LYS A 71 -5.31 1.84 -19.59
CA LYS A 71 -5.86 3.11 -20.13
C LYS A 71 -6.53 3.97 -19.07
N SER A 72 -7.20 3.36 -18.08
CA SER A 72 -7.83 4.09 -16.98
C SER A 72 -6.77 4.73 -16.05
N ILE A 73 -5.68 4.02 -15.76
CA ILE A 73 -4.55 4.56 -14.96
C ILE A 73 -3.90 5.72 -15.72
N GLN A 74 -3.66 5.57 -17.02
CA GLN A 74 -3.09 6.61 -17.88
C GLN A 74 -3.91 7.89 -17.85
N ALA A 75 -5.24 7.78 -17.96
CA ALA A 75 -6.14 8.93 -17.89
C ALA A 75 -6.07 9.65 -16.55
N VAL A 76 -6.07 8.88 -15.44
CA VAL A 76 -5.93 9.44 -14.09
C VAL A 76 -4.59 10.15 -13.91
N CYS A 77 -3.48 9.54 -14.30
CA CYS A 77 -2.16 10.16 -14.18
C CYS A 77 -2.04 11.45 -15.00
N LYS A 78 -2.58 11.47 -16.22
CA LYS A 78 -2.63 12.67 -17.06
C LYS A 78 -3.46 13.79 -16.41
N ASP A 79 -4.64 13.47 -15.86
CA ASP A 79 -5.50 14.46 -15.19
C ASP A 79 -4.79 15.06 -13.96
N ILE A 80 -4.18 14.24 -13.12
CA ILE A 80 -3.42 14.72 -11.95
C ILE A 80 -2.26 15.63 -12.42
N PHE A 81 -1.49 15.16 -13.40
CA PHE A 81 -0.36 15.94 -13.91
C PHE A 81 -0.78 17.26 -14.57
N SER A 82 -1.93 17.30 -15.24
CA SER A 82 -2.45 18.55 -15.83
C SER A 82 -2.71 19.62 -14.76
N LYS A 83 -3.19 19.21 -13.58
CA LYS A 83 -3.56 20.07 -12.44
C LYS A 83 -2.35 20.51 -11.61
N HIS A 84 -1.48 19.57 -11.27
CA HIS A 84 -0.41 19.79 -10.29
C HIS A 84 0.98 19.85 -10.91
N LYS A 85 1.15 19.47 -12.18
CA LYS A 85 2.46 19.32 -12.87
C LYS A 85 3.40 18.33 -12.19
N LYS A 86 2.87 17.50 -11.26
CA LYS A 86 3.63 16.52 -10.49
C LYS A 86 2.75 15.37 -9.99
N ILE A 87 3.40 14.25 -9.68
CA ILE A 87 2.91 13.18 -8.81
C ILE A 87 4.13 12.83 -7.93
N ASP A 88 4.06 13.14 -6.65
CA ASP A 88 5.20 12.98 -5.74
C ASP A 88 5.26 11.57 -5.13
N VAL A 89 4.08 10.99 -4.83
CA VAL A 89 3.98 9.70 -4.15
C VAL A 89 2.94 8.81 -4.84
N LEU A 90 3.30 7.55 -5.05
CA LEU A 90 2.37 6.47 -5.41
C LEU A 90 2.29 5.46 -4.27
N ILE A 91 1.07 5.10 -3.85
CA ILE A 91 0.83 4.00 -2.93
C ILE A 91 0.06 2.91 -3.64
N ASN A 92 0.73 1.82 -3.99
CA ASN A 92 0.12 0.61 -4.52
C ASN A 92 -0.48 -0.19 -3.37
N ASN A 93 -1.73 0.11 -3.02
CA ASN A 93 -2.42 -0.54 -1.92
C ASN A 93 -3.55 -1.47 -2.38
N ALA A 94 -4.05 -1.33 -3.59
CA ALA A 94 -5.11 -2.19 -4.09
C ALA A 94 -4.72 -3.68 -4.00
N GLY A 95 -5.64 -4.47 -3.46
CA GLY A 95 -5.41 -5.90 -3.32
C GLY A 95 -6.68 -6.65 -2.94
N ILE A 96 -6.72 -7.89 -3.36
CA ILE A 96 -7.77 -8.85 -3.04
C ILE A 96 -7.16 -10.13 -2.48
N THR A 97 -7.98 -10.90 -1.78
CA THR A 97 -7.64 -12.25 -1.32
C THR A 97 -8.77 -13.19 -1.66
N MET A 98 -8.44 -14.36 -2.19
CA MET A 98 -9.38 -15.38 -2.62
C MET A 98 -8.93 -16.76 -2.10
N PRO A 99 -9.01 -16.98 -0.77
CA PRO A 99 -8.55 -18.25 -0.19
C PRO A 99 -9.41 -19.43 -0.62
N LEU A 100 -8.82 -20.63 -0.60
CA LEU A 100 -9.59 -21.86 -0.76
C LEU A 100 -10.68 -21.98 0.31
N THR A 101 -11.86 -22.39 -0.09
CA THR A 101 -12.94 -22.75 0.83
C THR A 101 -12.61 -24.07 1.56
N LYS A 102 -13.22 -24.28 2.73
CA LYS A 102 -12.86 -25.37 3.65
C LYS A 102 -12.82 -26.78 3.03
N ASN A 103 -13.62 -27.03 2.00
CA ASN A 103 -13.80 -28.36 1.41
C ASN A 103 -13.13 -28.54 0.03
N LYS A 104 -12.31 -27.56 -0.43
CA LYS A 104 -11.59 -27.65 -1.71
C LYS A 104 -10.12 -27.96 -1.47
N LEU A 105 -9.57 -28.90 -2.26
CA LEU A 105 -8.15 -29.24 -2.28
C LEU A 105 -7.41 -28.47 -3.40
N PHE A 106 -8.11 -28.13 -4.48
CA PHE A 106 -7.54 -27.53 -5.67
C PHE A 106 -7.93 -26.06 -5.79
N TYR A 107 -6.96 -25.24 -6.20
CA TYR A 107 -7.14 -23.80 -6.40
C TYR A 107 -7.66 -23.52 -7.81
N GLU A 108 -8.68 -22.68 -7.94
CA GLU A 108 -9.28 -22.35 -9.23
C GLU A 108 -8.39 -21.38 -10.00
N LYS A 109 -8.17 -21.64 -11.30
CA LYS A 109 -7.34 -20.81 -12.18
C LYS A 109 -7.82 -19.35 -12.20
N GLU A 110 -9.12 -19.13 -12.22
CA GLU A 110 -9.74 -17.81 -12.24
C GLU A 110 -9.37 -16.99 -10.97
N ASN A 111 -9.39 -17.64 -9.80
CA ASN A 111 -9.01 -17.02 -8.53
C ASN A 111 -7.52 -16.68 -8.49
N TRP A 112 -6.69 -17.56 -9.05
CA TRP A 112 -5.26 -17.32 -9.21
C TRP A 112 -5.01 -16.10 -10.10
N THR A 113 -5.49 -16.16 -11.35
CA THR A 113 -5.28 -15.10 -12.34
C THR A 113 -5.78 -13.76 -11.82
N LYS A 114 -7.00 -13.70 -11.29
CA LYS A 114 -7.57 -12.46 -10.76
C LYS A 114 -6.76 -11.87 -9.60
N THR A 115 -6.22 -12.72 -8.73
CA THR A 115 -5.41 -12.25 -7.60
C THR A 115 -4.07 -11.69 -8.09
N ILE A 116 -3.41 -12.38 -9.01
CA ILE A 116 -2.16 -11.92 -9.63
C ILE A 116 -2.38 -10.60 -10.39
N ASP A 117 -3.44 -10.54 -11.21
CA ASP A 117 -3.75 -9.35 -12.00
C ASP A 117 -3.96 -8.10 -11.16
N VAL A 118 -4.72 -8.22 -10.05
CA VAL A 118 -5.01 -7.07 -9.19
C VAL A 118 -3.82 -6.71 -8.30
N ASN A 119 -3.22 -7.72 -7.62
CA ASN A 119 -2.25 -7.44 -6.57
C ASN A 119 -0.83 -7.16 -7.10
N LEU A 120 -0.47 -7.77 -8.22
CA LEU A 120 0.88 -7.71 -8.78
C LEU A 120 0.92 -6.97 -10.11
N THR A 121 0.24 -7.50 -11.13
CA THR A 121 0.30 -6.96 -12.50
C THR A 121 -0.16 -5.50 -12.55
N ALA A 122 -1.31 -5.19 -11.94
CA ALA A 122 -1.83 -3.82 -11.93
C ALA A 122 -0.96 -2.85 -11.13
N SER A 123 -0.36 -3.29 -10.01
CA SER A 123 0.55 -2.47 -9.20
C SER A 123 1.83 -2.13 -9.99
N PHE A 124 2.37 -3.10 -10.73
CA PHE A 124 3.52 -2.88 -11.61
C PHE A 124 3.21 -1.85 -12.68
N PHE A 125 2.12 -2.01 -13.44
CA PHE A 125 1.76 -1.06 -14.50
C PHE A 125 1.35 0.31 -13.95
N CYS A 126 0.74 0.38 -12.77
CA CYS A 126 0.48 1.66 -12.10
C CYS A 126 1.80 2.40 -11.81
N SER A 127 2.80 1.68 -11.32
CA SER A 127 4.14 2.23 -11.10
C SER A 127 4.78 2.71 -12.42
N GLN A 128 4.68 1.92 -13.50
CA GLN A 128 5.20 2.31 -14.82
C GLN A 128 4.52 3.57 -15.39
N GLU A 129 3.24 3.77 -15.15
CA GLU A 129 2.55 4.97 -15.62
C GLU A 129 2.94 6.22 -14.82
N VAL A 130 3.07 6.09 -13.50
CA VAL A 130 3.43 7.21 -12.62
C VAL A 130 4.89 7.65 -12.83
N ILE A 131 5.82 6.70 -13.00
CA ILE A 131 7.25 7.00 -13.17
C ILE A 131 7.53 7.93 -14.36
N LYS A 132 6.72 7.90 -15.42
CA LYS A 132 6.85 8.79 -16.57
C LYS A 132 6.83 10.27 -16.19
N PHE A 133 6.16 10.61 -15.09
CA PHE A 133 6.05 11.96 -14.55
C PHE A 133 7.13 12.25 -13.50
N MET A 134 7.51 11.25 -12.70
CA MET A 134 8.54 11.37 -11.67
C MET A 134 9.94 11.54 -12.27
N ILE A 135 10.30 10.78 -13.32
CA ILE A 135 11.62 10.85 -13.98
C ILE A 135 11.95 12.27 -14.45
N LYS A 136 10.96 13.00 -14.99
CA LYS A 136 11.17 14.37 -15.49
C LYS A 136 11.61 15.34 -14.39
N ARG A 137 11.22 15.06 -13.14
CA ARG A 137 11.55 15.87 -11.97
C ARG A 137 12.73 15.32 -11.18
N LYS A 138 13.18 14.11 -11.51
CA LYS A 138 14.20 13.35 -10.77
C LYS A 138 13.84 13.20 -9.28
N GLU A 139 12.58 13.05 -8.98
CA GLU A 139 12.05 12.95 -7.61
C GLU A 139 10.76 12.13 -7.60
N GLY A 140 10.63 11.21 -6.63
CA GLY A 140 9.42 10.45 -6.40
C GLY A 140 9.58 9.36 -5.34
N SER A 141 8.45 8.95 -4.76
CA SER A 141 8.37 7.83 -3.83
C SER A 141 7.26 6.87 -4.23
N ILE A 142 7.58 5.60 -4.41
CA ILE A 142 6.62 4.53 -4.66
C ILE A 142 6.61 3.61 -3.44
N ILE A 143 5.43 3.40 -2.88
CA ILE A 143 5.21 2.56 -1.69
C ILE A 143 4.29 1.41 -2.09
N ASN A 144 4.78 0.18 -2.04
CA ASN A 144 3.96 -1.00 -2.27
C ASN A 144 3.44 -1.54 -0.95
N ILE A 145 2.13 -1.64 -0.79
CA ILE A 145 1.55 -2.34 0.37
C ILE A 145 1.62 -3.84 0.09
N THR A 146 2.67 -4.46 0.63
CA THR A 146 2.89 -5.89 0.56
C THR A 146 2.09 -6.64 1.63
N SER A 147 2.69 -7.49 2.41
CA SER A 147 2.09 -8.22 3.53
C SER A 147 3.18 -9.01 4.24
N LEU A 148 2.97 -9.44 5.47
CA LEU A 148 3.78 -10.48 6.09
C LEU A 148 3.79 -11.79 5.25
N ASN A 149 2.77 -11.99 4.40
CA ASN A 149 2.71 -13.10 3.44
C ASN A 149 3.72 -12.97 2.28
N ALA A 150 4.47 -11.88 2.19
CA ALA A 150 5.60 -11.77 1.28
C ALA A 150 6.86 -12.49 1.82
N GLU A 151 6.89 -12.82 3.10
CA GLU A 151 7.95 -13.58 3.78
C GLU A 151 7.48 -14.97 4.22
N LEU A 152 6.26 -15.04 4.75
CA LEU A 152 5.74 -16.24 5.38
C LEU A 152 4.61 -16.84 4.55
N ALA A 153 4.68 -18.15 4.33
CA ALA A 153 3.61 -18.88 3.67
C ALA A 153 2.43 -19.11 4.62
N PHE A 154 1.23 -18.84 4.12
CA PHE A 154 0.00 -19.18 4.82
C PHE A 154 -0.81 -20.18 4.00
N PRO A 155 -1.43 -21.19 4.66
CA PRO A 155 -2.15 -22.22 3.95
C PRO A 155 -3.39 -21.67 3.24
N LYS A 156 -3.83 -22.39 2.21
CA LYS A 156 -5.08 -22.16 1.46
C LYS A 156 -5.16 -20.84 0.68
N ASN A 157 -4.06 -20.12 0.48
CA ASN A 157 -4.07 -18.85 -0.24
C ASN A 157 -2.82 -18.61 -1.11
N PRO A 158 -2.44 -19.58 -1.96
CA PRO A 158 -1.18 -19.53 -2.71
C PRO A 158 -1.08 -18.32 -3.65
N SER A 159 -2.19 -17.91 -4.28
CA SER A 159 -2.17 -16.75 -5.19
C SER A 159 -1.87 -15.44 -4.45
N TYR A 160 -2.38 -15.27 -3.24
CA TYR A 160 -2.10 -14.10 -2.43
C TYR A 160 -0.63 -14.07 -2.00
N VAL A 161 -0.10 -15.20 -1.50
CA VAL A 161 1.31 -15.34 -1.13
C VAL A 161 2.20 -15.05 -2.33
N ALA A 162 1.96 -15.69 -3.47
CA ALA A 162 2.72 -15.44 -4.71
C ALA A 162 2.63 -13.97 -5.14
N SER A 163 1.45 -13.36 -5.10
CA SER A 163 1.28 -11.95 -5.49
C SER A 163 2.03 -10.99 -4.60
N LYS A 164 2.05 -11.21 -3.28
CA LYS A 164 2.72 -10.33 -2.31
C LYS A 164 4.25 -10.55 -2.29
N GLY A 165 4.71 -11.78 -2.43
CA GLY A 165 6.12 -12.10 -2.67
C GLY A 165 6.63 -11.50 -3.99
N GLY A 166 5.87 -11.66 -5.07
CA GLY A 166 6.16 -11.03 -6.36
C GLY A 166 6.22 -9.51 -6.28
N LEU A 167 5.24 -8.87 -5.63
CA LEU A 167 5.21 -7.41 -5.45
C LEU A 167 6.42 -6.90 -4.64
N LYS A 168 6.83 -7.64 -3.61
CA LYS A 168 8.05 -7.36 -2.85
C LYS A 168 9.28 -7.33 -3.76
N MET A 169 9.48 -8.36 -4.59
CA MET A 169 10.63 -8.43 -5.49
C MET A 169 10.56 -7.44 -6.64
N VAL A 170 9.38 -7.17 -7.17
CA VAL A 170 9.15 -6.08 -8.15
C VAL A 170 9.57 -4.74 -7.56
N GLY A 171 9.21 -4.45 -6.29
CA GLY A 171 9.63 -3.23 -5.62
C GLY A 171 11.16 -3.06 -5.59
N LYS A 172 11.91 -4.13 -5.30
CA LYS A 172 13.38 -4.11 -5.30
C LYS A 172 13.96 -3.93 -6.71
N ALA A 173 13.40 -4.61 -7.71
CA ALA A 173 13.83 -4.46 -9.09
C ALA A 173 13.63 -3.02 -9.59
N LEU A 174 12.44 -2.44 -9.33
CA LEU A 174 12.14 -1.06 -9.72
C LEU A 174 13.01 -0.03 -8.96
N ALA A 175 13.35 -0.29 -7.70
CA ALA A 175 14.30 0.55 -6.95
C ALA A 175 15.67 0.57 -7.63
N LYS A 176 16.14 -0.58 -8.10
CA LYS A 176 17.40 -0.69 -8.84
C LYS A 176 17.36 0.05 -10.18
N ASP A 177 16.28 -0.13 -10.93
CA ASP A 177 16.14 0.46 -12.27
C ASP A 177 16.00 1.99 -12.22
N TRP A 178 15.26 2.50 -11.22
CA TRP A 178 14.82 3.90 -11.18
C TRP A 178 15.55 4.77 -10.16
N GLY A 179 16.35 4.17 -9.28
CA GLY A 179 17.12 4.90 -8.27
C GLY A 179 18.04 5.96 -8.86
N LYS A 180 18.68 5.70 -10.00
CA LYS A 180 19.52 6.66 -10.73
C LYS A 180 18.77 7.91 -11.22
N PHE A 181 17.44 7.86 -11.25
CA PHE A 181 16.57 8.99 -11.58
C PHE A 181 16.00 9.69 -10.33
N GLY A 182 16.53 9.40 -9.13
CA GLY A 182 16.05 9.98 -7.88
C GLY A 182 14.70 9.41 -7.39
N ILE A 183 14.28 8.26 -7.92
CA ILE A 183 13.01 7.62 -7.54
C ILE A 183 13.28 6.53 -6.52
N ARG A 184 12.58 6.60 -5.38
CA ARG A 184 12.64 5.60 -4.33
C ARG A 184 11.46 4.64 -4.48
N VAL A 185 11.71 3.35 -4.31
CA VAL A 185 10.66 2.33 -4.29
C VAL A 185 10.87 1.46 -3.06
N ASN A 186 9.89 1.44 -2.16
CA ASN A 186 9.96 0.66 -0.92
C ASN A 186 8.67 -0.13 -0.72
N ASN A 187 8.75 -1.16 0.09
CA ASN A 187 7.64 -2.01 0.45
C ASN A 187 7.25 -1.79 1.91
N LEU A 188 5.96 -1.62 2.17
CA LEU A 188 5.38 -1.59 3.49
C LEU A 188 4.58 -2.88 3.68
N GLY A 189 5.00 -3.75 4.59
CA GLY A 189 4.44 -5.08 4.83
C GLY A 189 3.58 -5.14 6.09
N PRO A 190 2.24 -4.94 6.00
CA PRO A 190 1.38 -5.10 7.16
C PRO A 190 1.30 -6.56 7.64
N GLY A 191 1.21 -6.71 8.96
CA GLY A 191 0.78 -7.94 9.61
C GLY A 191 -0.75 -8.08 9.60
N TYR A 192 -1.30 -8.67 10.66
CA TYR A 192 -2.73 -8.76 10.84
C TYR A 192 -3.32 -7.44 11.32
N ILE A 193 -3.82 -6.64 10.37
CA ILE A 193 -4.48 -5.37 10.61
C ILE A 193 -6.00 -5.56 10.62
N LYS A 194 -6.70 -4.95 11.56
CA LYS A 194 -8.14 -4.99 11.69
C LYS A 194 -8.81 -4.17 10.57
N THR A 195 -9.36 -4.89 9.57
CA THR A 195 -10.02 -4.34 8.39
C THR A 195 -11.19 -5.22 7.97
N ASN A 196 -11.96 -4.80 6.95
CA ASN A 196 -13.01 -5.66 6.38
C ASN A 196 -12.45 -6.96 5.79
N MET A 197 -11.23 -6.95 5.25
CA MET A 197 -10.58 -8.14 4.69
C MET A 197 -10.30 -9.21 5.76
N THR A 198 -9.98 -8.79 6.97
CA THR A 198 -9.60 -9.65 8.09
C THR A 198 -10.73 -9.85 9.12
N LYS A 199 -11.92 -9.25 8.87
CA LYS A 199 -13.04 -9.24 9.80
C LYS A 199 -13.44 -10.63 10.29
N SER A 200 -13.55 -11.61 9.39
CA SER A 200 -13.93 -12.99 9.77
C SER A 200 -12.95 -13.62 10.75
N SER A 201 -11.64 -13.45 10.52
CA SER A 201 -10.59 -13.94 11.43
C SER A 201 -10.57 -13.20 12.76
N TYR A 202 -10.75 -11.89 12.75
CA TYR A 202 -10.79 -11.07 13.96
C TYR A 202 -12.02 -11.33 14.82
N SER A 203 -13.20 -11.53 14.20
CA SER A 203 -14.45 -11.83 14.93
C SER A 203 -14.48 -13.21 15.54
N ASN A 204 -13.71 -14.17 15.04
CA ASN A 204 -13.56 -15.49 15.64
C ASN A 204 -12.54 -15.41 16.79
N ARG A 205 -13.03 -15.58 18.05
CA ARG A 205 -12.20 -15.44 19.26
C ARG A 205 -10.98 -16.37 19.25
N LYS A 206 -11.13 -17.62 18.84
CA LYS A 206 -10.01 -18.59 18.79
C LYS A 206 -8.93 -18.13 17.82
N THR A 207 -9.30 -17.86 16.58
CA THR A 207 -8.37 -17.38 15.55
C THR A 207 -7.73 -16.03 15.92
N ARG A 208 -8.50 -15.14 16.56
CA ARG A 208 -7.96 -13.87 17.03
C ARG A 208 -6.86 -14.06 18.05
N LEU A 209 -7.10 -14.85 19.10
CA LEU A 209 -6.12 -15.11 20.15
C LEU A 209 -4.89 -15.87 19.65
N GLU A 210 -5.08 -16.85 18.74
CA GLU A 210 -3.98 -17.56 18.10
C GLU A 210 -3.04 -16.60 17.33
N ARG A 211 -3.61 -15.60 16.67
CA ARG A 211 -2.83 -14.61 15.91
C ARG A 211 -2.18 -13.56 16.82
N GLU A 212 -2.84 -13.15 17.89
CA GLU A 212 -2.28 -12.26 18.92
C GLU A 212 -1.03 -12.87 19.54
N LYS A 213 -1.05 -14.17 19.86
CA LYS A 213 0.11 -14.91 20.39
C LYS A 213 1.30 -14.95 19.44
N GLN A 214 1.07 -14.87 18.12
CA GLN A 214 2.15 -14.87 17.14
C GLN A 214 2.84 -13.50 17.00
N THR A 215 2.25 -12.44 17.51
CA THR A 215 2.89 -11.12 17.52
C THR A 215 3.63 -10.90 18.85
N LEU A 216 4.84 -10.36 18.80
CA LEU A 216 5.60 -10.00 20.01
C LEU A 216 4.88 -8.92 20.81
N LEU A 217 4.11 -8.04 20.15
CA LEU A 217 3.28 -7.02 20.82
C LEU A 217 1.92 -7.55 21.29
N GLN A 218 1.63 -8.84 21.13
CA GLN A 218 0.45 -9.56 21.62
C GLN A 218 -0.89 -8.88 21.30
N ARG A 219 -0.98 -8.24 20.15
CA ARG A 219 -2.19 -7.58 19.67
C ARG A 219 -2.31 -7.60 18.15
N TRP A 220 -3.52 -7.45 17.66
CA TRP A 220 -3.75 -7.07 16.27
C TRP A 220 -3.35 -5.62 16.05
N GLY A 221 -2.81 -5.35 14.85
CA GLY A 221 -2.61 -3.99 14.40
C GLY A 221 -3.93 -3.29 14.04
N SER A 222 -3.92 -1.99 14.13
CA SER A 222 -4.94 -1.09 13.58
C SER A 222 -4.46 -0.46 12.28
N VAL A 223 -5.34 0.17 11.54
CA VAL A 223 -4.97 0.95 10.35
C VAL A 223 -4.10 2.16 10.70
N ASP A 224 -4.20 2.67 11.94
CA ASP A 224 -3.38 3.78 12.46
C ASP A 224 -1.90 3.40 12.58
N ASP A 225 -1.60 2.14 12.91
CA ASP A 225 -0.22 1.66 13.00
C ASP A 225 0.56 1.79 11.67
N LEU A 226 -0.14 1.92 10.54
CA LEU A 226 0.46 2.05 9.21
C LEU A 226 0.69 3.51 8.78
N VAL A 227 0.10 4.49 9.46
CA VAL A 227 0.15 5.90 9.05
C VAL A 227 1.56 6.46 9.16
N GLY A 228 2.20 6.32 10.32
CA GLY A 228 3.56 6.83 10.56
C GLY A 228 4.59 6.26 9.57
N PRO A 229 4.71 4.93 9.44
CA PRO A 229 5.62 4.32 8.46
C PRO A 229 5.33 4.73 7.01
N CYS A 230 4.06 4.91 6.63
CA CYS A 230 3.69 5.34 5.30
C CYS A 230 4.09 6.81 5.05
N ILE A 231 3.87 7.72 6.00
CA ILE A 231 4.31 9.11 5.94
C ILE A 231 5.84 9.19 5.89
N PHE A 232 6.55 8.41 6.70
CA PHE A 232 8.00 8.29 6.67
C PHE A 232 8.50 7.97 5.27
N LEU A 233 7.95 6.92 4.64
CA LEU A 233 8.34 6.52 3.27
C LEU A 233 7.92 7.55 2.20
N ALA A 234 6.85 8.31 2.42
CA ALA A 234 6.37 9.34 1.51
C ALA A 234 7.15 10.67 1.63
N SER A 235 7.82 10.89 2.76
CA SER A 235 8.48 12.15 3.11
C SER A 235 9.98 12.14 2.82
N ASP A 236 10.61 13.26 3.08
CA ASP A 236 12.03 13.46 2.93
C ASP A 236 12.86 12.79 4.03
N ALA A 237 12.22 12.35 5.13
CA ALA A 237 12.86 11.57 6.18
C ALA A 237 13.43 10.23 5.67
N SER A 238 12.95 9.75 4.50
CA SER A 238 13.41 8.51 3.87
C SER A 238 14.20 8.73 2.56
N LYS A 239 14.81 9.91 2.36
CA LYS A 239 15.55 10.26 1.12
C LYS A 239 16.63 9.26 0.72
N TYR A 240 17.27 8.61 1.67
CA TYR A 240 18.34 7.63 1.42
C TYR A 240 17.87 6.18 1.61
N ILE A 241 16.54 5.94 1.56
CA ILE A 241 15.93 4.61 1.74
C ILE A 241 15.22 4.21 0.46
N THR A 242 15.72 3.18 -0.20
CA THR A 242 15.09 2.58 -1.40
C THR A 242 15.38 1.07 -1.45
N GLY A 243 14.49 0.29 -2.04
CA GLY A 243 14.58 -1.17 -2.14
C GLY A 243 14.34 -1.92 -0.83
N GLN A 244 13.82 -1.23 0.21
CA GLN A 244 13.65 -1.82 1.53
C GLN A 244 12.26 -2.41 1.75
N ASP A 245 12.21 -3.41 2.65
CA ASP A 245 10.99 -4.01 3.15
C ASP A 245 10.81 -3.58 4.61
N ILE A 246 9.78 -2.81 4.91
CA ILE A 246 9.44 -2.36 6.27
C ILE A 246 8.18 -3.10 6.71
N TYR A 247 8.32 -4.00 7.69
CA TYR A 247 7.19 -4.73 8.25
C TYR A 247 6.58 -3.99 9.43
N VAL A 248 5.25 -3.89 9.41
CA VAL A 248 4.43 -3.33 10.51
C VAL A 248 3.47 -4.43 10.94
N ASP A 249 4.00 -5.39 11.68
CA ASP A 249 3.37 -6.68 11.93
C ASP A 249 3.38 -7.10 13.42
N GLY A 250 3.77 -6.19 14.30
CA GLY A 250 3.88 -6.45 15.74
C GLY A 250 4.99 -7.43 16.10
N GLY A 251 6.00 -7.58 15.24
CA GLY A 251 7.12 -8.50 15.42
C GLY A 251 6.84 -9.93 14.97
N TRP A 252 5.77 -10.19 14.24
CA TRP A 252 5.45 -11.53 13.75
C TRP A 252 6.59 -12.13 12.92
N THR A 253 7.14 -11.41 11.96
CA THR A 253 8.25 -11.90 11.11
C THR A 253 9.55 -12.10 11.89
N ALA A 254 9.72 -11.45 13.04
CA ALA A 254 10.89 -11.60 13.92
C ALA A 254 10.74 -12.73 14.92
N ASN A 255 9.56 -13.32 15.08
CA ASN A 255 9.24 -14.30 16.11
C ASN A 255 9.82 -15.72 15.82
N GLY A 256 10.38 -15.99 14.64
CA GLY A 256 10.89 -17.32 14.28
C GLY A 256 9.83 -18.42 14.18
N GLY A 257 8.55 -18.07 14.35
CA GLY A 257 7.38 -18.91 14.05
C GLY A 257 6.76 -19.67 15.20
N ILE A 258 7.38 -19.85 16.37
CA ILE A 258 6.76 -20.56 17.50
C ILE A 258 7.38 -20.09 18.82
N LEU A 259 6.54 -19.62 19.72
CA LEU A 259 6.78 -19.63 21.17
C LEU A 259 5.88 -20.66 21.80
#